data_7518e21e9ac1b200c2ffc86aed1986e2
#
_entry.id   7518e21e9ac1b200c2ffc86aed1986e2
#
_cell.length_a   1.000
_cell.length_b   1.000
_cell.length_c   1.000
_cell.angle_alpha   90.00
_cell.angle_beta   90.00
_cell.angle_gamma   90.00
#
_symmetry.space_group_name_H-M   'P 1'
#
loop_
_entity.id
_entity.type
_entity.pdbx_description
1 polymer ?
#
loop_
_entity_poly.entity_id
_entity_poly.type
_entity_poly.pdbx_seq_one_letter_code
_entity_poly.pdbx_strand_id
1 'polypeptide(L)'
;MYKQVPGGIQQVADPQVGPVDELVADLMARNEEALCVGDGARRYSAEILDGFHCEIGGDAYPSASPLVQLAHAKALREEWVNPRDIEPVYLRAPDALINWKTRAAR
;
A
#
# COMPACT_ATOMS: atom_id res chain seq x y z
N MET A 1 -1.11 -3.78 -4.03
CA MET A 1 -2.26 -3.55 -4.93
C MET A 1 -3.39 -4.49 -4.56
N TYR A 2 -4.63 -4.02 -4.74
CA TYR A 2 -5.84 -4.76 -4.38
C TYR A 2 -6.85 -4.66 -5.51
N LYS A 3 -7.65 -5.68 -5.67
CA LYS A 3 -8.73 -5.73 -6.66
C LYS A 3 -10.05 -6.05 -5.95
N GLN A 4 -11.10 -5.35 -6.33
CA GLN A 4 -12.44 -5.66 -5.83
C GLN A 4 -12.93 -6.96 -6.48
N VAL A 5 -13.40 -7.87 -5.66
CA VAL A 5 -13.92 -9.17 -6.08
C VAL A 5 -15.26 -9.41 -5.39
N PRO A 6 -16.09 -10.35 -5.88
CA PRO A 6 -17.30 -10.73 -5.15
C PRO A 6 -16.97 -11.16 -3.73
N GLY A 7 -17.59 -10.50 -2.74
CA GLY A 7 -17.35 -10.77 -1.31
C GLY A 7 -16.24 -9.96 -0.66
N GLY A 8 -15.55 -9.07 -1.36
CA GLY A 8 -14.56 -8.20 -0.73
C GLY A 8 -13.43 -7.72 -1.64
N ILE A 9 -12.23 -7.68 -1.08
CA ILE A 9 -11.02 -7.16 -1.73
C ILE A 9 -9.97 -8.26 -1.71
N GLN A 10 -9.32 -8.47 -2.84
CA GLN A 10 -8.21 -9.42 -2.98
C GLN A 10 -6.91 -8.67 -3.21
N GLN A 11 -5.86 -9.05 -2.49
CA GLN A 11 -4.51 -8.57 -2.76
C GLN A 11 -3.97 -9.23 -4.02
N VAL A 12 -3.54 -8.42 -4.98
CA VAL A 12 -3.03 -8.91 -6.29
C VAL A 12 -1.54 -8.69 -6.46
N ALA A 13 -0.93 -7.91 -5.58
CA ALA A 13 0.52 -7.73 -5.54
C ALA A 13 0.97 -7.48 -4.11
N ASP A 14 2.14 -7.99 -3.76
CA ASP A 14 2.74 -7.80 -2.45
C ASP A 14 3.10 -6.32 -2.22
N PRO A 15 3.08 -5.87 -0.94
CA PRO A 15 3.58 -4.55 -0.62
C PRO A 15 5.04 -4.39 -1.05
N GLN A 16 5.34 -3.25 -1.66
CA GLN A 16 6.69 -2.94 -2.09
C GLN A 16 6.96 -1.44 -1.96
N VAL A 17 8.22 -1.07 -1.89
CA VAL A 17 8.68 0.32 -1.92
C VAL A 17 9.63 0.51 -3.10
N GLY A 18 9.51 1.63 -3.78
CA GLY A 18 10.33 1.95 -4.93
C GLY A 18 10.03 3.31 -5.49
N PRO A 19 10.75 3.75 -6.52
CA PRO A 19 10.47 5.02 -7.19
C PRO A 19 9.13 4.99 -7.93
N VAL A 20 8.56 6.17 -8.15
CA VAL A 20 7.22 6.30 -8.74
C VAL A 20 7.14 5.80 -10.18
N ASP A 21 8.23 5.89 -10.93
CA ASP A 21 8.30 5.40 -12.31
C ASP A 21 8.15 3.87 -12.40
N GLU A 22 8.61 3.13 -11.40
CA GLU A 22 8.37 1.68 -11.30
C GLU A 22 6.88 1.37 -11.08
N LEU A 23 6.21 2.16 -10.25
CA LEU A 23 4.76 2.04 -10.05
C LEU A 23 4.01 2.29 -11.36
N VAL A 24 4.37 3.34 -12.07
CA VAL A 24 3.76 3.70 -13.36
C VAL A 24 3.97 2.57 -14.39
N ALA A 25 5.17 2.01 -14.46
CA ALA A 25 5.47 0.89 -15.35
C ALA A 25 4.61 -0.34 -15.02
N ASP A 26 4.42 -0.64 -13.74
CA ASP A 26 3.59 -1.76 -13.31
C ASP A 26 2.10 -1.52 -13.63
N LEU A 27 1.61 -0.32 -13.42
CA LEU A 27 0.23 0.05 -13.81
C LEU A 27 0.01 -0.07 -15.33
N MET A 28 0.97 0.38 -16.12
CA MET A 28 0.92 0.24 -17.58
C MET A 28 0.93 -1.23 -18.02
N ALA A 29 1.74 -2.05 -17.37
CA ALA A 29 1.83 -3.47 -17.68
C ALA A 29 0.52 -4.21 -17.36
N ARG A 30 -0.17 -3.83 -16.30
CA ARG A 30 -1.47 -4.40 -15.92
C ARG A 30 -2.60 -3.92 -16.84
N ASN A 31 -2.52 -2.69 -17.32
CA ASN A 31 -3.48 -2.05 -18.22
C ASN A 31 -4.95 -2.21 -17.76
N GLU A 32 -5.19 -2.08 -16.46
CA GLU A 32 -6.51 -2.12 -15.85
C GLU A 32 -6.86 -0.76 -15.27
N GLU A 33 -8.15 -0.47 -15.13
CA GLU A 33 -8.58 0.74 -14.41
C GLU A 33 -8.05 0.71 -12.97
N ALA A 34 -7.48 1.82 -12.53
CA ALA A 34 -6.89 1.93 -11.22
C ALA A 34 -7.37 3.17 -10.48
N LEU A 35 -7.52 3.03 -9.17
CA LEU A 35 -7.70 4.12 -8.23
C LEU A 35 -6.46 4.14 -7.32
N CYS A 36 -5.68 5.20 -7.41
CA CYS A 36 -4.52 5.40 -6.54
C CYS A 36 -4.93 6.22 -5.32
N VAL A 37 -4.64 5.74 -4.14
CA VAL A 37 -5.03 6.38 -2.88
C VAL A 37 -3.84 6.53 -1.94
N GLY A 38 -3.99 7.43 -0.97
CA GLY A 38 -3.00 7.68 0.06
C GLY A 38 -2.22 8.97 -0.18
N ASP A 39 -1.40 9.33 0.79
CA ASP A 39 -0.60 10.56 0.74
C ASP A 39 0.45 10.53 -0.39
N GLY A 40 1.05 9.37 -0.64
CA GLY A 40 1.98 9.18 -1.74
C GLY A 40 1.33 9.37 -3.11
N ALA A 41 0.13 8.85 -3.31
CA ALA A 41 -0.61 9.03 -4.56
C ALA A 41 -0.95 10.50 -4.79
N ARG A 42 -1.30 11.23 -3.76
CA ARG A 42 -1.57 12.66 -3.84
C ARG A 42 -0.29 13.47 -4.13
N ARG A 43 0.80 13.14 -3.44
CA ARG A 43 2.08 13.82 -3.60
C ARG A 43 2.66 13.65 -4.99
N TYR A 44 2.56 12.46 -5.54
CA TYR A 44 3.12 12.11 -6.86
C TYR A 44 2.06 12.00 -7.94
N SER A 45 0.90 12.64 -7.76
CA SER A 45 -0.23 12.57 -8.69
C SER A 45 0.14 13.03 -10.11
N ALA A 46 0.94 14.07 -10.23
CA ALA A 46 1.36 14.58 -11.53
C ALA A 46 2.18 13.55 -12.30
N GLU A 47 3.14 12.91 -11.66
CA GLU A 47 4.00 11.89 -12.27
C GLU A 47 3.20 10.63 -12.63
N ILE A 48 2.27 10.23 -11.77
CA ILE A 48 1.41 9.07 -12.02
C ILE A 48 0.51 9.32 -13.22
N LEU A 49 -0.19 10.47 -13.24
CA LEU A 49 -1.13 10.82 -14.31
C LEU A 49 -0.45 11.13 -15.64
N ASP A 50 0.80 11.58 -15.62
CA ASP A 50 1.60 11.76 -16.82
C ASP A 50 1.91 10.43 -17.52
N GLY A 51 2.15 9.38 -16.74
CA GLY A 51 2.51 8.07 -17.25
C GLY A 51 1.35 7.08 -17.42
N PHE A 52 0.28 7.23 -16.66
CA PHE A 52 -0.86 6.29 -16.69
C PHE A 52 -2.17 7.00 -16.38
N HIS A 53 -3.19 6.73 -17.19
CA HIS A 53 -4.53 7.27 -16.94
C HIS A 53 -5.23 6.50 -15.83
N CYS A 54 -5.38 7.14 -14.68
CA CYS A 54 -6.04 6.55 -13.51
C CYS A 54 -6.75 7.64 -12.71
N GLU A 55 -7.48 7.22 -11.69
CA GLU A 55 -8.12 8.12 -10.75
C GLU A 55 -7.26 8.26 -9.50
N ILE A 56 -7.15 9.48 -8.96
CA ILE A 56 -6.48 9.75 -7.70
C ILE A 56 -7.52 10.02 -6.63
N GLY A 57 -7.57 9.18 -5.59
CA GLY A 57 -8.50 9.34 -4.49
C GLY A 57 -8.19 10.54 -3.61
N GLY A 58 -9.24 11.13 -3.03
CA GLY A 58 -9.11 12.30 -2.17
C GLY A 58 -8.52 12.02 -0.78
N ASP A 59 -8.63 10.79 -0.30
CA ASP A 59 -8.19 10.41 1.03
C ASP A 59 -6.68 10.19 1.07
N ALA A 60 -6.00 10.93 1.95
CA ALA A 60 -4.56 10.79 2.15
C ALA A 60 -4.21 9.68 3.14
N TYR A 61 -5.09 9.45 4.11
CA TYR A 61 -4.85 8.50 5.21
C TYR A 61 -6.01 7.55 5.38
N PRO A 62 -5.77 6.31 5.84
CA PRO A 62 -6.84 5.36 6.10
C PRO A 62 -7.75 5.85 7.22
N SER A 63 -9.06 5.64 7.07
CA SER A 63 -10.01 5.93 8.13
C SER A 63 -10.36 4.66 8.91
N ALA A 64 -10.82 4.83 10.16
CA ALA A 64 -11.14 3.71 11.03
C ALA A 64 -12.40 2.95 10.60
N SER A 65 -13.38 3.62 10.00
CA SER A 65 -14.67 2.99 9.66
C SER A 65 -14.53 1.85 8.64
N PRO A 66 -13.89 2.01 7.48
CA PRO A 66 -13.63 0.90 6.58
C PRO A 66 -12.76 -0.20 7.21
N LEU A 67 -11.80 0.17 8.05
CA LEU A 67 -10.95 -0.80 8.75
C LEU A 67 -11.78 -1.69 9.67
N VAL A 68 -12.72 -1.12 10.43
CA VAL A 68 -13.63 -1.87 11.30
C VAL A 68 -14.53 -2.79 10.47
N GLN A 69 -15.03 -2.34 9.34
CA GLN A 69 -15.87 -3.17 8.46
C GLN A 69 -15.10 -4.38 7.91
N LEU A 70 -13.87 -4.19 7.47
CA LEU A 70 -13.01 -5.29 7.01
C LEU A 70 -12.66 -6.26 8.14
N ALA A 71 -12.33 -5.74 9.31
CA ALA A 71 -12.03 -6.55 10.48
C ALA A 71 -13.25 -7.34 10.97
N HIS A 72 -14.43 -6.73 10.94
CA HIS A 72 -15.69 -7.39 11.32
C HIS A 72 -15.99 -8.60 10.43
N ALA A 73 -15.83 -8.45 9.13
CA ALA A 73 -16.02 -9.55 8.17
C ALA A 73 -15.05 -10.72 8.45
N LYS A 74 -13.80 -10.43 8.76
CA LYS A 74 -12.82 -11.44 9.15
C LYS A 74 -13.18 -12.09 10.47
N ALA A 75 -13.62 -11.33 11.45
CA ALA A 75 -14.05 -11.84 12.75
C ALA A 75 -15.23 -12.81 12.64
N LEU A 76 -16.22 -12.50 11.78
CA LEU A 76 -17.34 -13.38 11.50
C LEU A 76 -16.92 -14.72 10.87
N ARG A 77 -15.83 -14.75 10.15
CA ARG A 77 -15.25 -15.97 9.58
C ARG A 77 -14.26 -16.66 10.52
N GLU A 78 -14.14 -16.17 11.75
CA GLU A 78 -13.20 -16.69 12.75
C GLU A 78 -11.73 -16.70 12.27
N GLU A 79 -11.35 -15.73 11.44
CA GLU A 79 -9.98 -15.56 10.95
C GLU A 79 -9.14 -14.82 12.01
N TRP A 80 -8.86 -15.51 13.11
CA TRP A 80 -8.06 -14.98 14.20
C TRP A 80 -6.57 -15.24 13.99
N VAL A 81 -5.75 -14.33 14.47
CA VAL A 81 -4.31 -14.49 14.49
C VAL A 81 -3.79 -14.46 15.92
N ASN A 82 -2.68 -15.14 16.18
CA ASN A 82 -2.01 -15.04 17.48
C ASN A 82 -1.43 -13.61 17.61
N PRO A 83 -1.76 -12.87 18.71
CA PRO A 83 -1.20 -11.54 18.91
C PRO A 83 0.33 -11.46 18.86
N ARG A 84 1.02 -12.55 19.16
CA ARG A 84 2.50 -12.63 19.08
C ARG A 84 3.01 -12.58 17.64
N ASP A 85 2.18 -12.95 16.67
CA ASP A 85 2.55 -12.98 15.24
C ASP A 85 2.23 -11.66 14.53
N ILE A 86 1.69 -10.67 15.25
CA ILE A 86 1.38 -9.36 14.69
C ILE A 86 2.65 -8.52 14.65
N GLU A 87 3.09 -8.21 13.44
CA GLU A 87 4.25 -7.37 13.19
C GLU A 87 3.91 -6.26 12.20
N PRO A 88 4.45 -5.04 12.39
CA PRO A 88 4.37 -4.01 11.35
C PRO A 88 5.10 -4.45 10.09
N VAL A 89 4.54 -4.10 8.93
CA VAL A 89 5.20 -4.39 7.64
C VAL A 89 6.18 -3.26 7.33
N TYR A 90 7.47 -3.52 7.52
CA TYR A 90 8.54 -2.59 7.19
C TYR A 90 9.10 -2.91 5.81
N LEU A 91 8.82 -2.05 4.83
CA LEU A 91 9.32 -2.19 3.46
C LEU A 91 10.69 -1.51 3.29
N ARG A 92 11.04 -0.63 4.20
CA ARG A 92 12.30 0.11 4.21
C ARG A 92 12.90 0.06 5.62
N ALA A 93 14.24 -0.03 5.70
CA ALA A 93 14.94 -0.01 6.98
C ALA A 93 14.72 1.33 7.71
N PRO A 94 14.58 1.31 9.06
CA PRO A 94 14.46 2.55 9.84
C PRO A 94 15.66 3.47 9.64
N ASP A 95 15.44 4.78 9.60
CA ASP A 95 16.50 5.78 9.43
C ASP A 95 17.56 5.70 10.54
N ALA A 96 17.17 5.37 11.78
CA ALA A 96 18.09 5.16 12.87
C ALA A 96 19.09 4.03 12.60
N LEU A 97 18.64 2.93 11.97
CA LEU A 97 19.50 1.82 11.60
C LEU A 97 20.45 2.20 10.46
N ILE A 98 20.00 2.97 9.49
CA ILE A 98 20.81 3.50 8.40
C ILE A 98 21.91 4.40 8.96
N ASN A 99 21.57 5.32 9.85
CA ASN A 99 22.52 6.24 10.48
C ASN A 99 23.57 5.49 11.30
N TRP A 100 23.20 4.43 11.99
CA TRP A 100 24.11 3.59 12.76
C TRP A 100 25.12 2.90 11.85
N LYS A 101 24.68 2.33 10.74
CA LYS A 101 25.56 1.70 9.74
C LYS A 101 26.54 2.72 9.14
N THR A 102 26.08 3.92 8.85
CA THR A 102 26.92 5.00 8.33
C THR A 102 27.98 5.42 9.35
N ARG A 103 27.64 5.50 10.64
CA ARG A 103 28.60 5.79 11.71
C ARG A 103 29.64 4.70 11.86
N ALA A 104 29.24 3.44 11.77
CA ALA A 104 30.16 2.31 11.88
C ALA A 104 31.15 2.24 10.72
N ALA A 105 30.81 2.80 9.56
CA ALA A 105 31.66 2.87 8.37
C ALA A 105 32.71 3.99 8.41
N ARG A 106 32.66 4.88 9.40
CA ARG A 106 33.65 5.95 9.65
C ARG A 106 34.69 5.46 10.66
#